data_9069a96f9b1ad3d612c6d6099997b3f6
#
_entry.id   9069a96f9b1ad3d612c6d6099997b3f6
#
_cell.length_a   1.000
_cell.length_b   1.000
_cell.length_c   1.000
_cell.angle_alpha   90.00
_cell.angle_beta   90.00
_cell.angle_gamma   90.00
#
_symmetry.space_group_name_H-M   'P 1'
#
loop_
_entity.id
_entity.type
_entity.pdbx_description
1 polymer ?
#
loop_
_entity_poly.entity_id
_entity_poly.type
_entity_poly.pdbx_seq_one_letter_code
_entity_poly.pdbx_strand_id
1 'polypeptide(L)'
;MSQLIQFNLSGRRALVTGAASGIGLATAERLARSGARVALNDVSTERLELQVDRLRREGHSVAAVPGDLSDSDTSRTVARQAAELLGGMDYLVNNAGAPLTKSPIPPADLDALTDAFWDDILRINLLSAFWTTQALARELRAARGAVVNTVSISALGGGGSSAAYATAKAGLAGLTRELARALAPEARVNGIAPGFVNSSWECSFGDIEAAARDTVPLARVGEPSDYAEVIVYLCAGAAYITGEVLPVTGGARI
;
A
#
# COMPACT_ATOMS: atom_id res chain seq x y z
N MET A 1 -1.32 9.28 25.22
CA MET A 1 -2.09 8.65 24.12
C MET A 1 -2.43 9.74 23.12
N SER A 2 -1.87 9.73 21.90
CA SER A 2 -2.26 10.70 20.88
C SER A 2 -3.73 10.45 20.53
N GLN A 3 -4.54 11.50 20.51
CA GLN A 3 -5.91 11.38 19.98
C GLN A 3 -5.80 11.10 18.48
N LEU A 4 -6.17 9.90 18.06
CA LEU A 4 -6.27 9.53 16.65
C LEU A 4 -7.35 10.39 15.99
N ILE A 5 -7.08 10.87 14.78
CA ILE A 5 -8.10 11.58 13.98
C ILE A 5 -9.23 10.58 13.71
N GLN A 6 -10.44 10.90 14.20
CA GLN A 6 -11.60 10.06 13.97
C GLN A 6 -12.30 10.47 12.67
N PHE A 7 -12.38 9.54 11.73
CA PHE A 7 -13.21 9.67 10.53
C PHE A 7 -14.45 8.80 10.69
N ASN A 8 -15.62 9.33 10.33
CA ASN A 8 -16.79 8.51 10.10
C ASN A 8 -16.83 8.12 8.62
N LEU A 9 -16.55 6.86 8.32
CA LEU A 9 -16.53 6.30 6.97
C LEU A 9 -17.74 5.40 6.69
N SER A 10 -18.82 5.54 7.46
CA SER A 10 -20.06 4.79 7.21
C SER A 10 -20.55 5.01 5.79
N GLY A 11 -20.84 3.91 5.09
CA GLY A 11 -21.24 3.93 3.68
C GLY A 11 -20.07 4.04 2.68
N ARG A 12 -18.82 4.26 3.13
CA ARG A 12 -17.65 4.24 2.25
C ARG A 12 -17.16 2.82 1.99
N ARG A 13 -16.54 2.62 0.83
CA ARG A 13 -16.09 1.34 0.30
C ARG A 13 -14.62 1.42 -0.07
N ALA A 14 -13.84 0.47 0.40
CA ALA A 14 -12.40 0.46 0.18
C ALA A 14 -11.90 -0.91 -0.30
N LEU A 15 -10.91 -0.91 -1.18
CA LEU A 15 -10.06 -2.06 -1.46
C LEU A 15 -8.66 -1.79 -0.92
N VAL A 16 -8.13 -2.75 -0.15
CA VAL A 16 -6.74 -2.72 0.32
C VAL A 16 -6.02 -3.96 -0.20
N THR A 17 -4.93 -3.77 -0.94
CA THR A 17 -4.12 -4.86 -1.48
C THR A 17 -2.95 -5.19 -0.55
N GLY A 18 -2.52 -6.47 -0.52
CA GLY A 18 -1.52 -6.95 0.44
C GLY A 18 -2.01 -6.79 1.88
N ALA A 19 -3.28 -7.14 2.14
CA ALA A 19 -3.99 -6.81 3.36
C ALA A 19 -4.02 -7.94 4.41
N ALA A 20 -3.30 -9.06 4.21
CA ALA A 20 -3.21 -10.13 5.20
C ALA A 20 -2.15 -9.88 6.29
N SER A 21 -1.33 -8.82 6.17
CA SER A 21 -0.29 -8.49 7.16
C SER A 21 0.15 -7.02 7.07
N GLY A 22 0.99 -6.59 8.02
CA GLY A 22 1.72 -5.32 7.98
C GLY A 22 0.85 -4.08 7.78
N ILE A 23 1.34 -3.15 6.95
CA ILE A 23 0.68 -1.87 6.68
C ILE A 23 -0.71 -2.09 6.05
N GLY A 24 -0.84 -3.05 5.13
CA GLY A 24 -2.12 -3.34 4.47
C GLY A 24 -3.18 -3.79 5.46
N LEU A 25 -2.86 -4.72 6.35
CA LEU A 25 -3.79 -5.19 7.37
C LEU A 25 -4.16 -4.06 8.35
N ALA A 26 -3.19 -3.33 8.87
CA ALA A 26 -3.44 -2.19 9.77
C ALA A 26 -4.33 -1.12 9.11
N THR A 27 -4.14 -0.87 7.80
CA THR A 27 -4.98 0.04 7.02
C THR A 27 -6.41 -0.49 6.87
N ALA A 28 -6.57 -1.76 6.52
CA ALA A 28 -7.88 -2.39 6.40
C ALA A 28 -8.66 -2.35 7.73
N GLU A 29 -7.99 -2.67 8.84
CA GLU A 29 -8.56 -2.56 10.18
C GLU A 29 -8.98 -1.12 10.51
N ARG A 30 -8.12 -0.15 10.23
CA ARG A 30 -8.38 1.26 10.54
C ARG A 30 -9.56 1.81 9.76
N LEU A 31 -9.68 1.46 8.46
CA LEU A 31 -10.83 1.79 7.62
C LEU A 31 -12.12 1.13 8.14
N ALA A 32 -12.06 -0.17 8.46
CA ALA A 32 -13.20 -0.93 8.96
C ALA A 32 -13.70 -0.41 10.31
N ARG A 33 -12.79 -0.12 11.25
CA ARG A 33 -13.12 0.51 12.55
C ARG A 33 -13.72 1.91 12.39
N SER A 34 -13.42 2.61 11.30
CA SER A 34 -14.04 3.89 10.97
C SER A 34 -15.42 3.75 10.30
N GLY A 35 -15.92 2.53 10.09
CA GLY A 35 -17.24 2.24 9.53
C GLY A 35 -17.26 1.97 8.02
N ALA A 36 -16.12 1.92 7.35
CA ALA A 36 -16.06 1.56 5.94
C ALA A 36 -16.36 0.07 5.72
N ARG A 37 -16.91 -0.26 4.55
CA ARG A 37 -16.93 -1.62 4.00
C ARG A 37 -15.61 -1.85 3.28
N VAL A 38 -14.86 -2.90 3.66
CA VAL A 38 -13.50 -3.10 3.15
C VAL A 38 -13.35 -4.46 2.48
N ALA A 39 -12.93 -4.46 1.21
CA ALA A 39 -12.41 -5.64 0.55
C ALA A 39 -10.90 -5.74 0.83
N LEU A 40 -10.47 -6.89 1.29
CA LEU A 40 -9.07 -7.22 1.54
C LEU A 40 -8.59 -8.14 0.43
N ASN A 41 -7.46 -7.82 -0.19
CA ASN A 41 -6.77 -8.69 -1.13
C ASN A 41 -5.41 -9.11 -0.59
N ASP A 42 -5.05 -10.35 -0.81
CA ASP A 42 -3.69 -10.88 -0.60
C ASP A 42 -3.49 -12.12 -1.50
N VAL A 43 -2.24 -12.46 -1.78
CA VAL A 43 -1.89 -13.67 -2.52
C VAL A 43 -2.07 -14.93 -1.64
N SER A 44 -1.89 -14.82 -0.33
CA SER A 44 -2.12 -15.90 0.62
C SER A 44 -3.59 -15.97 1.03
N THR A 45 -4.35 -16.81 0.36
CA THR A 45 -5.78 -17.01 0.66
C THR A 45 -6.00 -17.42 2.13
N GLU A 46 -5.19 -18.32 2.67
CA GLU A 46 -5.31 -18.79 4.05
C GLU A 46 -5.13 -17.64 5.07
N ARG A 47 -4.05 -16.87 4.96
CA ARG A 47 -3.81 -15.71 5.84
C ARG A 47 -4.91 -14.66 5.71
N LEU A 48 -5.36 -14.42 4.47
CA LEU A 48 -6.40 -13.45 4.18
C LEU A 48 -7.72 -13.82 4.84
N GLU A 49 -8.17 -15.06 4.68
CA GLU A 49 -9.42 -15.56 5.28
C GLU A 49 -9.37 -15.50 6.81
N LEU A 50 -8.23 -15.87 7.41
CA LEU A 50 -8.03 -15.78 8.85
C LEU A 50 -8.26 -14.35 9.36
N GLN A 51 -7.74 -13.33 8.66
CA GLN A 51 -7.92 -11.92 9.06
C GLN A 51 -9.35 -11.43 8.79
N VAL A 52 -9.94 -11.81 7.68
CA VAL A 52 -11.32 -11.44 7.36
C VAL A 52 -12.28 -12.03 8.39
N ASP A 53 -12.10 -13.29 8.78
CA ASP A 53 -12.96 -13.94 9.79
C ASP A 53 -12.77 -13.31 11.18
N ARG A 54 -11.56 -12.92 11.53
CA ARG A 54 -11.30 -12.18 12.77
C ARG A 54 -12.05 -10.85 12.77
N LEU A 55 -11.89 -10.04 11.71
CA LEU A 55 -12.54 -8.73 11.60
C LEU A 55 -14.07 -8.82 11.56
N ARG A 56 -14.63 -9.86 10.92
CA ARG A 56 -16.08 -10.12 10.94
C ARG A 56 -16.58 -10.43 12.33
N ARG A 57 -15.83 -11.23 13.11
CA ARG A 57 -16.19 -11.53 14.51
C ARG A 57 -16.11 -10.29 15.41
N GLU A 58 -15.25 -9.32 15.08
CA GLU A 58 -15.19 -8.00 15.72
C GLU A 58 -16.33 -7.05 15.28
N GLY A 59 -17.22 -7.49 14.38
CA GLY A 59 -18.39 -6.73 13.90
C GLY A 59 -18.13 -5.83 12.69
N HIS A 60 -16.99 -5.99 12.03
CA HIS A 60 -16.63 -5.16 10.88
C HIS A 60 -17.17 -5.72 9.54
N SER A 61 -17.53 -4.83 8.62
CA SER A 61 -18.00 -5.20 7.28
C SER A 61 -16.81 -5.39 6.33
N VAL A 62 -16.31 -6.61 6.23
CA VAL A 62 -15.14 -6.94 5.42
C VAL A 62 -15.38 -8.15 4.52
N ALA A 63 -14.70 -8.21 3.38
CA ALA A 63 -14.75 -9.32 2.43
C ALA A 63 -13.34 -9.69 1.95
N ALA A 64 -13.09 -10.99 1.73
CA ALA A 64 -11.88 -11.48 1.10
C ALA A 64 -12.02 -11.45 -0.43
N VAL A 65 -10.97 -11.00 -1.11
CA VAL A 65 -10.82 -11.07 -2.57
C VAL A 65 -9.39 -11.55 -2.87
N PRO A 66 -9.11 -12.86 -2.76
CA PRO A 66 -7.79 -13.41 -2.95
C PRO A 66 -7.34 -13.28 -4.42
N GLY A 67 -6.03 -13.14 -4.64
CA GLY A 67 -5.44 -13.13 -5.97
C GLY A 67 -4.03 -12.57 -5.99
N ASP A 68 -3.23 -13.06 -6.94
CA ASP A 68 -1.87 -12.60 -7.18
C ASP A 68 -1.88 -11.40 -8.14
N LEU A 69 -1.47 -10.26 -7.63
CA LEU A 69 -1.45 -9.02 -8.40
C LEU A 69 -0.21 -8.85 -9.29
N SER A 70 0.70 -9.81 -9.33
CA SER A 70 1.79 -9.82 -10.32
C SER A 70 1.29 -10.14 -11.73
N ASP A 71 0.07 -10.70 -11.84
CA ASP A 71 -0.61 -10.94 -13.12
C ASP A 71 -1.64 -9.83 -13.43
N SER A 72 -1.63 -9.33 -14.65
CA SER A 72 -2.45 -8.19 -15.08
C SER A 72 -3.95 -8.46 -15.09
N ASP A 73 -4.34 -9.67 -15.51
CA ASP A 73 -5.75 -10.03 -15.63
C ASP A 73 -6.33 -10.36 -14.26
N THR A 74 -5.55 -11.02 -13.39
CA THR A 74 -5.89 -11.24 -12.00
C THR A 74 -6.03 -9.92 -11.25
N SER A 75 -5.11 -8.97 -11.43
CA SER A 75 -5.19 -7.63 -10.83
C SER A 75 -6.48 -6.90 -11.18
N ARG A 76 -6.86 -6.90 -12.47
CA ARG A 76 -8.11 -6.29 -12.92
C ARG A 76 -9.35 -7.04 -12.42
N THR A 77 -9.28 -8.36 -12.34
CA THR A 77 -10.36 -9.21 -11.84
C THR A 77 -10.61 -8.97 -10.37
N VAL A 78 -9.56 -8.99 -9.53
CA VAL A 78 -9.63 -8.66 -8.10
C VAL A 78 -10.26 -7.29 -7.87
N ALA A 79 -9.81 -6.28 -8.62
CA ALA A 79 -10.33 -4.92 -8.50
C ALA A 79 -11.84 -4.84 -8.82
N ARG A 80 -12.27 -5.47 -9.92
CA ARG A 80 -13.70 -5.49 -10.32
C ARG A 80 -14.55 -6.27 -9.34
N GLN A 81 -14.10 -7.44 -8.89
CA GLN A 81 -14.81 -8.25 -7.88
C GLN A 81 -14.99 -7.47 -6.57
N ALA A 82 -13.95 -6.75 -6.12
CA ALA A 82 -14.06 -5.90 -4.94
C ALA A 82 -15.13 -4.80 -5.13
N ALA A 83 -15.15 -4.14 -6.29
CA ALA A 83 -16.15 -3.11 -6.58
C ALA A 83 -17.56 -3.69 -6.65
N GLU A 84 -17.74 -4.86 -7.25
CA GLU A 84 -19.02 -5.55 -7.34
C GLU A 84 -19.54 -5.96 -5.96
N LEU A 85 -18.72 -6.62 -5.15
CA LEU A 85 -19.05 -7.04 -3.78
C LEU A 85 -19.44 -5.86 -2.87
N LEU A 86 -18.78 -4.73 -3.04
CA LEU A 86 -19.04 -3.53 -2.23
C LEU A 86 -20.11 -2.62 -2.82
N GLY A 87 -20.52 -2.79 -4.08
CA GLY A 87 -21.44 -1.92 -4.79
C GLY A 87 -20.81 -0.60 -5.21
N GLY A 88 -19.53 -0.59 -5.56
CA GLY A 88 -18.72 0.55 -6.01
C GLY A 88 -17.41 0.68 -5.24
N MET A 89 -16.67 1.80 -5.44
CA MET A 89 -15.37 2.01 -4.82
C MET A 89 -15.14 3.49 -4.51
N ASP A 90 -14.87 3.79 -3.22
CA ASP A 90 -14.51 5.14 -2.77
C ASP A 90 -12.99 5.27 -2.57
N TYR A 91 -12.34 4.22 -2.03
CA TYR A 91 -10.91 4.24 -1.71
C TYR A 91 -10.21 2.99 -2.25
N LEU A 92 -9.07 3.21 -2.91
CA LEU A 92 -8.15 2.15 -3.32
C LEU A 92 -6.81 2.35 -2.62
N VAL A 93 -6.35 1.36 -1.88
CA VAL A 93 -5.02 1.35 -1.27
C VAL A 93 -4.17 0.29 -1.96
N ASN A 94 -3.29 0.72 -2.86
CA ASN A 94 -2.30 -0.12 -3.51
C ASN A 94 -1.10 -0.30 -2.56
N ASN A 95 -1.17 -1.33 -1.74
CA ASN A 95 -0.14 -1.63 -0.75
C ASN A 95 0.61 -2.93 -1.08
N ALA A 96 0.07 -3.81 -1.90
CA ALA A 96 0.76 -5.03 -2.32
C ALA A 96 2.16 -4.72 -2.90
N GLY A 97 3.13 -5.51 -2.51
CA GLY A 97 4.50 -5.42 -2.95
C GLY A 97 5.36 -6.48 -2.27
N ALA A 98 6.49 -6.81 -2.87
CA ALA A 98 7.40 -7.83 -2.35
C ALA A 98 8.86 -7.50 -2.69
N PRO A 99 9.82 -7.89 -1.83
CA PRO A 99 11.24 -7.70 -2.10
C PRO A 99 11.79 -8.74 -3.07
N LEU A 100 11.15 -9.91 -3.17
CA LEU A 100 11.55 -11.11 -3.94
C LEU A 100 12.98 -11.60 -3.63
N THR A 101 13.50 -11.21 -2.48
CA THR A 101 14.82 -11.64 -1.97
C THR A 101 14.79 -11.70 -0.44
N LYS A 102 15.56 -12.63 0.14
CA LYS A 102 15.63 -12.81 1.61
C LYS A 102 16.63 -11.88 2.29
N SER A 103 17.55 -11.31 1.53
CA SER A 103 18.51 -10.31 1.99
C SER A 103 18.75 -9.28 0.89
N PRO A 104 19.16 -8.06 1.20
CA PRO A 104 19.44 -7.04 0.19
C PRO A 104 20.50 -7.53 -0.81
N ILE A 105 20.24 -7.31 -2.10
CA ILE A 105 21.22 -7.55 -3.16
C ILE A 105 22.21 -6.37 -3.14
N PRO A 106 23.51 -6.62 -2.98
CA PRO A 106 24.53 -5.57 -2.96
C PRO A 106 24.48 -4.73 -4.25
N PRO A 107 24.66 -3.40 -4.18
CA PRO A 107 24.61 -2.53 -5.38
C PRO A 107 25.64 -2.89 -6.46
N ALA A 108 26.75 -3.54 -6.10
CA ALA A 108 27.78 -3.97 -7.03
C ALA A 108 27.45 -5.29 -7.74
N ASP A 109 26.47 -6.06 -7.23
CA ASP A 109 26.08 -7.37 -7.78
C ASP A 109 24.98 -7.19 -8.84
N LEU A 110 25.38 -6.72 -10.02
CA LEU A 110 24.44 -6.50 -11.13
C LEU A 110 24.00 -7.84 -11.76
N ASP A 111 24.79 -8.89 -11.66
CA ASP A 111 24.49 -10.21 -12.26
C ASP A 111 23.34 -10.91 -11.53
N ALA A 112 23.12 -10.60 -10.25
CA ALA A 112 21.96 -11.09 -9.50
C ALA A 112 20.62 -10.47 -9.97
N LEU A 113 20.65 -9.37 -10.73
CA LEU A 113 19.47 -8.66 -11.23
C LEU A 113 19.12 -9.15 -12.64
N THR A 114 18.72 -10.41 -12.76
CA THR A 114 18.31 -11.01 -14.04
C THR A 114 17.06 -10.33 -14.64
N ASP A 115 16.84 -10.47 -15.96
CA ASP A 115 15.66 -9.96 -16.64
C ASP A 115 14.37 -10.46 -15.98
N ALA A 116 14.29 -11.75 -15.63
CA ALA A 116 13.15 -12.32 -14.92
C ALA A 116 12.92 -11.68 -13.54
N PHE A 117 14.00 -11.41 -12.78
CA PHE A 117 13.90 -10.71 -11.49
C PHE A 117 13.35 -9.27 -11.68
N TRP A 118 13.82 -8.58 -12.73
CA TRP A 118 13.30 -7.26 -13.09
C TRP A 118 11.81 -7.29 -13.43
N ASP A 119 11.40 -8.23 -14.27
CA ASP A 119 10.00 -8.37 -14.66
C ASP A 119 9.09 -8.62 -13.46
N ASP A 120 9.46 -9.55 -12.59
CA ASP A 120 8.67 -9.89 -11.38
C ASP A 120 8.58 -8.70 -10.41
N ILE A 121 9.70 -8.01 -10.16
CA ILE A 121 9.75 -6.83 -9.30
C ILE A 121 8.87 -5.71 -9.85
N LEU A 122 8.95 -5.43 -11.14
CA LEU A 122 8.14 -4.37 -11.77
C LEU A 122 6.65 -4.73 -11.75
N ARG A 123 6.29 -5.97 -12.01
CA ARG A 123 4.90 -6.43 -12.00
C ARG A 123 4.25 -6.19 -10.65
N ILE A 124 4.84 -6.71 -9.55
CA ILE A 124 4.19 -6.63 -8.24
C ILE A 124 4.35 -5.25 -7.57
N ASN A 125 5.45 -4.52 -7.78
CA ASN A 125 5.70 -3.27 -7.05
C ASN A 125 5.33 -1.98 -7.81
N LEU A 126 5.01 -2.08 -9.12
CA LEU A 126 4.66 -0.94 -9.96
C LEU A 126 3.38 -1.19 -10.76
N LEU A 127 3.39 -2.23 -11.60
CA LEU A 127 2.33 -2.43 -12.57
C LEU A 127 1.02 -2.89 -11.92
N SER A 128 1.07 -3.63 -10.82
CA SER A 128 -0.12 -4.01 -10.04
C SER A 128 -0.96 -2.79 -9.63
N ALA A 129 -0.30 -1.71 -9.16
CA ALA A 129 -0.97 -0.47 -8.78
C ALA A 129 -1.61 0.24 -9.99
N PHE A 130 -1.00 0.16 -11.16
CA PHE A 130 -1.59 0.67 -12.40
C PHE A 130 -2.82 -0.13 -12.81
N TRP A 131 -2.73 -1.46 -12.85
CA TRP A 131 -3.82 -2.33 -13.31
C TRP A 131 -5.05 -2.26 -12.41
N THR A 132 -4.87 -2.26 -11.10
CA THR A 132 -5.97 -2.11 -10.14
C THR A 132 -6.62 -0.73 -10.23
N THR A 133 -5.82 0.34 -10.33
CA THR A 133 -6.34 1.71 -10.49
C THR A 133 -7.07 1.89 -11.80
N GLN A 134 -6.52 1.36 -12.91
CA GLN A 134 -7.16 1.39 -14.23
C GLN A 134 -8.54 0.70 -14.20
N ALA A 135 -8.62 -0.47 -13.57
CA ALA A 135 -9.86 -1.23 -13.48
C ALA A 135 -10.95 -0.52 -12.67
N LEU A 136 -10.58 0.31 -11.68
CA LEU A 136 -11.49 1.04 -10.79
C LEU A 136 -11.65 2.53 -11.14
N ALA A 137 -11.04 3.00 -12.24
CA ALA A 137 -11.01 4.43 -12.54
C ALA A 137 -12.42 5.05 -12.67
N ARG A 138 -13.39 4.30 -13.19
CA ARG A 138 -14.78 4.77 -13.33
C ARG A 138 -15.46 4.91 -11.97
N GLU A 139 -15.35 3.90 -11.13
CA GLU A 139 -15.92 3.86 -9.78
C GLU A 139 -15.32 4.93 -8.88
N LEU A 140 -14.00 5.11 -8.92
CA LEU A 140 -13.27 6.14 -8.17
C LEU A 140 -13.69 7.55 -8.59
N ARG A 141 -13.85 7.83 -9.89
CA ARG A 141 -14.36 9.12 -10.36
C ARG A 141 -15.80 9.34 -9.92
N ALA A 142 -16.68 8.35 -10.09
CA ALA A 142 -18.10 8.44 -9.71
C ALA A 142 -18.28 8.73 -8.20
N ALA A 143 -17.40 8.17 -7.36
CA ALA A 143 -17.43 8.36 -5.92
C ALA A 143 -16.72 9.64 -5.43
N ARG A 144 -16.04 10.40 -6.33
CA ARG A 144 -15.07 11.44 -5.95
C ARG A 144 -14.04 10.91 -4.94
N GLY A 145 -13.51 9.73 -5.23
CA GLY A 145 -12.74 8.90 -4.33
C GLY A 145 -11.27 9.28 -4.24
N ALA A 146 -10.50 8.35 -3.66
CA ALA A 146 -9.05 8.52 -3.53
C ALA A 146 -8.30 7.20 -3.73
N VAL A 147 -7.10 7.30 -4.30
CA VAL A 147 -6.10 6.22 -4.38
C VAL A 147 -4.92 6.59 -3.51
N VAL A 148 -4.41 5.62 -2.75
CA VAL A 148 -3.14 5.77 -2.01
C VAL A 148 -2.21 4.62 -2.38
N ASN A 149 -1.01 4.96 -2.83
CA ASN A 149 0.03 4.02 -3.20
C ASN A 149 1.09 3.91 -2.09
N THR A 150 1.43 2.69 -1.67
CA THR A 150 2.55 2.43 -0.77
C THR A 150 3.86 2.39 -1.57
N VAL A 151 4.53 3.53 -1.63
CA VAL A 151 5.83 3.70 -2.27
C VAL A 151 6.93 3.11 -1.36
N SER A 152 8.02 3.81 -1.12
CA SER A 152 9.10 3.49 -0.19
C SER A 152 10.05 4.68 -0.07
N ILE A 153 10.74 4.80 1.05
CA ILE A 153 11.87 5.74 1.18
C ILE A 153 12.97 5.46 0.15
N SER A 154 13.14 4.20 -0.29
CA SER A 154 14.09 3.82 -1.33
C SER A 154 13.83 4.49 -2.68
N ALA A 155 12.59 4.88 -2.97
CA ALA A 155 12.23 5.65 -4.16
C ALA A 155 12.82 7.06 -4.17
N LEU A 156 13.21 7.58 -3.01
CA LEU A 156 13.58 8.98 -2.80
C LEU A 156 15.09 9.18 -2.57
N GLY A 157 15.80 8.12 -2.24
CA GLY A 157 17.24 8.19 -1.92
C GLY A 157 18.03 6.94 -2.31
N GLY A 158 17.40 5.96 -2.97
CA GLY A 158 18.02 4.68 -3.27
C GLY A 158 18.04 3.72 -2.07
N GLY A 159 18.72 2.58 -2.23
CA GLY A 159 18.75 1.50 -1.23
C GLY A 159 17.52 0.59 -1.31
N GLY A 160 17.17 -0.06 -0.19
CA GLY A 160 16.12 -1.06 -0.17
C GLY A 160 16.65 -2.47 -0.48
N SER A 161 15.77 -3.38 -0.87
CA SER A 161 16.14 -4.80 -1.08
C SER A 161 16.96 -5.03 -2.36
N SER A 162 16.83 -4.16 -3.37
CA SER A 162 17.59 -4.24 -4.63
C SER A 162 17.45 -2.95 -5.43
N ALA A 163 18.32 -2.75 -6.42
CA ALA A 163 18.20 -1.65 -7.38
C ALA A 163 16.87 -1.74 -8.17
N ALA A 164 16.43 -2.95 -8.54
CA ALA A 164 15.16 -3.16 -9.21
C ALA A 164 13.97 -2.71 -8.35
N TYR A 165 13.96 -3.07 -7.06
CA TYR A 165 12.94 -2.63 -6.12
C TYR A 165 12.91 -1.10 -5.95
N ALA A 166 14.07 -0.48 -5.74
CA ALA A 166 14.17 0.98 -5.63
C ALA A 166 13.65 1.68 -6.90
N THR A 167 14.00 1.15 -8.07
CA THR A 167 13.53 1.66 -9.38
C THR A 167 12.02 1.49 -9.53
N ALA A 168 11.45 0.33 -9.18
CA ALA A 168 10.01 0.09 -9.24
C ALA A 168 9.26 1.07 -8.33
N LYS A 169 9.75 1.30 -7.11
CA LYS A 169 9.14 2.26 -6.16
C LYS A 169 9.32 3.72 -6.61
N ALA A 170 10.44 4.08 -7.24
CA ALA A 170 10.60 5.38 -7.88
C ALA A 170 9.63 5.56 -9.07
N GLY A 171 9.45 4.52 -9.88
CA GLY A 171 8.42 4.46 -10.91
C GLY A 171 7.01 4.63 -10.35
N LEU A 172 6.71 4.01 -9.20
CA LEU A 172 5.40 4.15 -8.53
C LEU A 172 5.16 5.58 -8.02
N ALA A 173 6.22 6.28 -7.57
CA ALA A 173 6.12 7.70 -7.22
C ALA A 173 5.81 8.57 -8.46
N GLY A 174 6.41 8.26 -9.61
CA GLY A 174 6.08 8.87 -10.90
C GLY A 174 4.65 8.57 -11.32
N LEU A 175 4.26 7.30 -11.29
CA LEU A 175 2.91 6.83 -11.62
C LEU A 175 1.84 7.50 -10.74
N THR A 176 2.12 7.73 -9.45
CA THR A 176 1.21 8.45 -8.54
C THR A 176 0.85 9.83 -9.08
N ARG A 177 1.83 10.58 -9.60
CA ARG A 177 1.60 11.91 -10.19
C ARG A 177 0.80 11.86 -11.49
N GLU A 178 1.12 10.89 -12.34
CA GLU A 178 0.40 10.74 -13.63
C GLU A 178 -1.04 10.27 -13.41
N LEU A 179 -1.28 9.35 -12.48
CA LEU A 179 -2.64 8.94 -12.13
C LEU A 179 -3.43 10.08 -11.46
N ALA A 180 -2.77 10.94 -10.67
CA ALA A 180 -3.40 12.14 -10.12
C ALA A 180 -3.90 13.09 -11.22
N ARG A 181 -3.08 13.33 -12.24
CA ARG A 181 -3.50 14.12 -13.42
C ARG A 181 -4.62 13.44 -14.18
N ALA A 182 -4.52 12.14 -14.38
CA ALA A 182 -5.49 11.37 -15.15
C ALA A 182 -6.87 11.27 -14.49
N LEU A 183 -6.94 11.21 -13.15
CA LEU A 183 -8.19 11.04 -12.41
C LEU A 183 -8.78 12.37 -11.90
N ALA A 184 -8.03 13.47 -11.97
CA ALA A 184 -8.53 14.80 -11.63
C ALA A 184 -9.56 15.29 -12.67
N PRO A 185 -10.52 16.14 -12.27
CA PRO A 185 -10.74 16.66 -10.91
C PRO A 185 -11.59 15.74 -10.01
N GLU A 186 -12.04 14.58 -10.50
CA GLU A 186 -13.04 13.77 -9.81
C GLU A 186 -12.42 12.95 -8.67
N ALA A 187 -11.20 12.41 -8.83
CA ALA A 187 -10.56 11.60 -7.81
C ALA A 187 -9.13 12.05 -7.54
N ARG A 188 -8.64 11.77 -6.33
CA ARG A 188 -7.29 12.12 -5.88
C ARG A 188 -6.39 10.89 -5.88
N VAL A 189 -5.11 11.07 -6.16
CA VAL A 189 -4.11 9.99 -6.05
C VAL A 189 -2.91 10.52 -5.31
N ASN A 190 -2.53 9.86 -4.22
CA ASN A 190 -1.35 10.19 -3.43
C ASN A 190 -0.58 8.92 -3.08
N GLY A 191 0.57 9.08 -2.46
CA GLY A 191 1.37 8.00 -1.95
C GLY A 191 1.92 8.29 -0.56
N ILE A 192 2.35 7.24 0.11
CA ILE A 192 3.23 7.32 1.26
C ILE A 192 4.57 6.66 0.92
N ALA A 193 5.65 7.14 1.51
CA ALA A 193 6.97 6.53 1.43
C ALA A 193 7.41 6.07 2.82
N PRO A 194 7.13 4.81 3.21
CA PRO A 194 7.55 4.23 4.47
C PRO A 194 9.07 4.18 4.62
N GLY A 195 9.56 4.39 5.85
CA GLY A 195 10.92 4.05 6.29
C GLY A 195 11.02 2.62 6.81
N PHE A 196 11.70 2.43 7.95
CA PHE A 196 11.72 1.14 8.66
C PHE A 196 10.36 0.81 9.24
N VAL A 197 9.87 -0.40 8.94
CA VAL A 197 8.55 -0.87 9.37
C VAL A 197 8.69 -2.17 10.15
N ASN A 198 8.08 -2.23 11.32
CA ASN A 198 7.92 -3.47 12.08
C ASN A 198 6.86 -4.35 11.42
N SER A 199 7.27 -5.18 10.47
CA SER A 199 6.35 -6.03 9.70
C SER A 199 6.98 -7.36 9.33
N SER A 200 6.18 -8.29 8.84
CA SER A 200 6.60 -9.57 8.30
C SER A 200 7.24 -9.47 6.90
N TRP A 201 7.97 -8.39 6.61
CA TRP A 201 8.67 -8.24 5.33
C TRP A 201 9.75 -9.30 5.18
N GLU A 202 9.74 -10.03 4.07
CA GLU A 202 10.59 -11.23 3.90
C GLU A 202 12.07 -10.93 3.76
N CYS A 203 12.45 -9.70 3.40
CA CYS A 203 13.85 -9.29 3.28
C CYS A 203 14.38 -8.82 4.63
N SER A 204 15.41 -9.49 5.13
CA SER A 204 16.08 -9.12 6.38
C SER A 204 17.13 -8.04 6.15
N PHE A 205 16.99 -6.91 6.80
CA PHE A 205 17.95 -5.81 6.83
C PHE A 205 18.83 -5.84 8.10
N GLY A 206 18.91 -6.97 8.79
CA GLY A 206 19.60 -7.08 10.07
C GLY A 206 18.78 -6.51 11.24
N ASP A 207 19.47 -5.95 12.23
CA ASP A 207 18.81 -5.33 13.40
C ASP A 207 18.30 -3.94 13.03
N ILE A 208 17.08 -3.88 12.48
CA ILE A 208 16.42 -2.62 12.11
C ILE A 208 16.06 -1.77 13.32
N GLU A 209 15.90 -2.37 14.51
CA GLU A 209 15.61 -1.60 15.73
C GLU A 209 16.86 -0.85 16.22
N ALA A 210 18.03 -1.50 16.20
CA ALA A 210 19.28 -0.82 16.50
C ALA A 210 19.55 0.29 15.46
N ALA A 211 19.41 -0.02 14.17
CA ALA A 211 19.58 0.98 13.12
C ALA A 211 18.61 2.16 13.27
N ALA A 212 17.36 1.93 13.65
CA ALA A 212 16.39 3.00 13.86
C ALA A 212 16.73 3.88 15.06
N ARG A 213 17.20 3.29 16.18
CA ARG A 213 17.67 4.07 17.34
C ARG A 213 18.80 5.03 16.99
N ASP A 214 19.69 4.63 16.09
CA ASP A 214 20.89 5.38 15.75
C ASP A 214 20.65 6.42 14.62
N THR A 215 19.70 6.17 13.71
CA THR A 215 19.57 6.96 12.47
C THR A 215 18.19 7.66 12.31
N VAL A 216 17.19 7.27 13.08
CA VAL A 216 15.84 7.86 12.99
C VAL A 216 15.65 8.86 14.14
N PRO A 217 15.33 10.13 13.88
CA PRO A 217 15.11 11.13 14.93
C PRO A 217 14.07 10.73 15.98
N LEU A 218 12.99 10.00 15.61
CA LEU A 218 12.04 9.46 16.58
C LEU A 218 12.53 8.19 17.29
N ALA A 219 13.77 7.72 17.01
CA ALA A 219 14.51 6.66 17.67
C ALA A 219 13.74 5.32 17.79
N ARG A 220 12.89 5.01 16.84
CA ARG A 220 12.15 3.74 16.77
C ARG A 220 11.84 3.33 15.33
N VAL A 221 11.58 2.05 15.15
CA VAL A 221 10.93 1.52 13.95
C VAL A 221 9.47 1.99 13.93
N GLY A 222 8.93 2.25 12.74
CA GLY A 222 7.52 2.57 12.59
C GLY A 222 6.65 1.32 12.72
N GLU A 223 5.55 1.42 13.46
CA GLU A 223 4.54 0.38 13.53
C GLU A 223 3.60 0.47 12.31
N PRO A 224 3.03 -0.64 11.82
CA PRO A 224 2.06 -0.61 10.73
C PRO A 224 0.94 0.42 10.90
N SER A 225 0.51 0.65 12.14
CA SER A 225 -0.49 1.67 12.49
C SER A 225 -0.06 3.10 12.20
N ASP A 226 1.25 3.44 12.33
CA ASP A 226 1.75 4.78 12.02
C ASP A 226 1.50 5.14 10.55
N TYR A 227 1.65 4.16 9.66
CA TYR A 227 1.42 4.31 8.22
C TYR A 227 -0.07 4.28 7.87
N ALA A 228 -0.83 3.40 8.51
CA ALA A 228 -2.27 3.28 8.30
C ALA A 228 -3.02 4.58 8.59
N GLU A 229 -2.63 5.32 9.64
CA GLU A 229 -3.23 6.63 9.96
C GLU A 229 -3.03 7.63 8.81
N VAL A 230 -1.83 7.70 8.23
CA VAL A 230 -1.53 8.60 7.10
C VAL A 230 -2.29 8.18 5.86
N ILE A 231 -2.37 6.87 5.57
CA ILE A 231 -3.14 6.34 4.43
C ILE A 231 -4.62 6.72 4.57
N VAL A 232 -5.21 6.51 5.75
CA VAL A 232 -6.64 6.84 5.98
C VAL A 232 -6.86 8.35 5.90
N TYR A 233 -5.94 9.17 6.40
CA TYR A 233 -6.01 10.63 6.21
C TYR A 233 -5.97 11.01 4.72
N LEU A 234 -5.08 10.42 3.92
CA LEU A 234 -5.02 10.68 2.48
C LEU A 234 -6.28 10.21 1.73
N CYS A 235 -6.90 9.13 2.19
CA CYS A 235 -8.20 8.67 1.66
C CYS A 235 -9.31 9.66 1.99
N ALA A 236 -9.48 10.04 3.26
CA ALA A 236 -10.71 10.66 3.78
C ALA A 236 -10.59 12.14 4.14
N GLY A 237 -9.39 12.62 4.54
CA GLY A 237 -9.19 13.95 5.10
C GLY A 237 -8.48 14.96 4.19
N ALA A 238 -7.74 14.49 3.19
CA ALA A 238 -6.82 15.30 2.40
C ALA A 238 -7.49 15.90 1.13
N ALA A 239 -8.53 16.70 1.29
CA ALA A 239 -9.37 17.16 0.18
C ALA A 239 -8.62 18.00 -0.89
N TYR A 240 -7.51 18.64 -0.53
CA TYR A 240 -6.73 19.48 -1.44
C TYR A 240 -5.28 18.98 -1.65
N ILE A 241 -5.07 17.64 -1.45
CA ILE A 241 -3.77 16.99 -1.69
C ILE A 241 -3.98 15.93 -2.78
N THR A 242 -3.26 16.07 -3.89
CA THR A 242 -3.20 15.07 -4.97
C THR A 242 -1.85 15.13 -5.69
N GLY A 243 -1.32 13.99 -6.12
CA GLY A 243 -0.03 13.86 -6.79
C GLY A 243 1.17 13.82 -5.83
N GLU A 244 0.94 13.83 -4.52
CA GLU A 244 2.00 13.90 -3.52
C GLU A 244 2.41 12.50 -3.01
N VAL A 245 3.67 12.35 -2.66
CA VAL A 245 4.22 11.17 -1.97
C VAL A 245 4.82 11.64 -0.65
N LEU A 246 4.14 11.33 0.45
CA LEU A 246 4.54 11.77 1.79
C LEU A 246 5.53 10.79 2.41
N PRO A 247 6.76 11.22 2.78
CA PRO A 247 7.66 10.41 3.59
C PRO A 247 7.08 10.19 4.99
N VAL A 248 6.97 8.94 5.41
CA VAL A 248 6.55 8.53 6.76
C VAL A 248 7.70 7.73 7.35
N THR A 249 8.67 8.40 7.96
CA THR A 249 10.01 7.84 8.22
C THR A 249 10.53 8.10 9.62
N GLY A 250 9.72 8.72 10.49
CA GLY A 250 10.21 9.15 11.81
C GLY A 250 11.33 10.21 11.75
N GLY A 251 11.48 10.88 10.59
CA GLY A 251 12.53 11.89 10.38
C GLY A 251 13.82 11.35 9.72
N ALA A 252 13.90 10.08 9.32
CA ALA A 252 15.11 9.49 8.72
C ALA A 252 15.63 10.21 7.45
N ARG A 253 14.99 11.26 6.98
CA ARG A 253 15.36 12.04 5.78
C ARG A 253 15.76 13.48 6.06
N ILE A 254 15.80 13.89 7.30
CA ILE A 254 16.26 15.23 7.68
C ILE A 254 17.71 15.22 8.16
#